data_0f191de518690251df9ee946307b8f43
#
_entry.id   0f191de518690251df9ee946307b8f43
#
_cell.length_a   1.000
_cell.length_b   1.000
_cell.length_c   1.000
_cell.angle_alpha   90.00
_cell.angle_beta   90.00
_cell.angle_gamma   90.00
#
_symmetry.space_group_name_H-M   'P 1'
#
loop_
_entity.id
_entity.type
_entity.pdbx_description
1 polymer ?
#
loop_
_entity_poly.entity_id
_entity_poly.type
_entity_poly.pdbx_seq_one_letter_code
_entity_poly.pdbx_strand_id
1 'polypeptide(L)'
;DITVNVVSPLTVTASAADPLIGTCPTSTTTLNAVALGGELNYTYNWLPATGLDNPSIQTPTAKPAVTTTYTVTVTDNNGCTATATVTVNVAPDLTAVATTDDGTIGTCPTSVAHLDVTASGGEPGYTYLWAPVAGLSDPNSKTPTAKPSATTTYTVTVTDANGCQTTASVVVNVAPVLTVAVSADDYNIGTCPSSDAQLTAIASGGEPGYTYLWSPATGLSDPAIANPVAKPAVTTTYTVLVTDINGCTATSSLTITVAPVLSATATASDPNIGTCPTSQSTLDVIVTGGEPGYTYLWSPSTGLSDPAIKSP
;
A
#
# COMPACT_ATOMS: atom_id res chain seq x y z
N ASP A 1 75.52 38.09 -41.77
CA ASP A 1 75.21 37.14 -40.66
C ASP A 1 73.86 36.43 -40.96
N ILE A 2 73.87 35.11 -40.97
CA ILE A 2 72.66 34.28 -41.08
C ILE A 2 72.30 33.85 -39.67
N THR A 3 71.14 34.30 -39.18
CA THR A 3 70.64 33.90 -37.89
C THR A 3 69.75 32.67 -38.09
N VAL A 4 70.08 31.55 -37.46
CA VAL A 4 69.23 30.33 -37.39
C VAL A 4 68.51 30.36 -36.07
N ASN A 5 67.20 30.50 -36.13
CA ASN A 5 66.34 30.41 -34.93
C ASN A 5 66.02 28.95 -34.64
N VAL A 6 66.35 28.50 -33.42
CA VAL A 6 65.97 27.17 -32.93
C VAL A 6 64.67 27.31 -32.09
N VAL A 7 63.61 26.65 -32.53
CA VAL A 7 62.35 26.64 -31.80
C VAL A 7 62.41 25.65 -30.62
N SER A 8 61.60 25.89 -29.59
CA SER A 8 61.50 24.99 -28.46
C SER A 8 60.99 23.59 -28.90
N PRO A 9 61.33 22.49 -28.21
CA PRO A 9 60.83 21.17 -28.53
C PRO A 9 59.32 21.16 -28.54
N LEU A 10 58.74 20.43 -29.50
CA LEU A 10 57.31 20.21 -29.56
C LEU A 10 56.85 19.34 -28.36
N THR A 11 55.88 19.79 -27.65
CA THR A 11 55.21 19.04 -26.55
C THR A 11 53.70 19.06 -26.77
N VAL A 12 52.97 18.03 -26.27
CA VAL A 12 51.50 17.94 -26.35
C VAL A 12 50.96 17.41 -25.06
N THR A 13 49.79 17.93 -24.67
CA THR A 13 48.94 17.36 -23.61
C THR A 13 47.56 17.02 -24.19
N ALA A 14 46.93 15.99 -23.67
CA ALA A 14 45.58 15.57 -24.06
C ALA A 14 44.65 15.54 -22.84
N SER A 15 43.42 15.98 -23.04
CA SER A 15 42.38 15.96 -22.00
C SER A 15 41.00 15.62 -22.61
N ALA A 16 40.09 15.16 -21.80
CA ALA A 16 38.66 15.02 -22.12
C ALA A 16 37.87 16.01 -21.26
N ALA A 17 36.87 16.66 -21.83
CA ALA A 17 35.99 17.58 -21.11
C ALA A 17 35.19 16.84 -20.01
N ASP A 18 34.77 15.62 -20.33
CA ASP A 18 34.18 14.65 -19.40
C ASP A 18 34.91 13.31 -19.60
N PRO A 19 35.60 12.79 -18.59
CA PRO A 19 36.33 11.52 -18.68
C PRO A 19 35.44 10.28 -18.47
N LEU A 20 34.15 10.46 -18.10
CA LEU A 20 33.19 9.37 -17.90
C LEU A 20 31.90 9.65 -18.66
N ILE A 21 31.61 8.90 -19.68
CA ILE A 21 30.36 9.01 -20.48
C ILE A 21 29.46 7.82 -20.26
N GLY A 22 28.16 8.01 -20.50
CA GLY A 22 27.16 6.93 -20.51
C GLY A 22 27.08 6.24 -21.87
N THR A 23 26.26 5.18 -21.93
CA THR A 23 26.00 4.39 -23.15
C THR A 23 24.91 4.99 -24.05
N CYS A 24 24.12 5.96 -23.54
CA CYS A 24 23.01 6.54 -24.31
C CYS A 24 23.48 7.42 -25.49
N PRO A 25 22.63 7.62 -26.52
CA PRO A 25 23.01 8.34 -27.73
C PRO A 25 23.52 9.79 -27.54
N THR A 26 23.06 10.45 -26.50
CA THR A 26 23.37 11.85 -26.19
C THR A 26 24.65 12.04 -25.39
N SER A 27 25.15 10.97 -24.74
CA SER A 27 26.35 11.05 -23.90
C SER A 27 27.59 10.99 -24.77
N THR A 28 28.32 12.13 -24.86
CA THR A 28 29.55 12.32 -25.62
C THR A 28 30.49 13.20 -24.84
N THR A 29 31.78 13.16 -25.14
CA THR A 29 32.78 14.09 -24.60
C THR A 29 33.64 14.70 -25.71
N THR A 30 34.18 15.89 -25.48
CA THR A 30 35.16 16.52 -26.39
C THR A 30 36.54 16.24 -25.89
N LEU A 31 37.39 15.67 -26.77
CA LEU A 31 38.84 15.60 -26.53
C LEU A 31 39.50 16.91 -26.90
N ASN A 32 40.61 17.22 -26.25
CA ASN A 32 41.39 18.41 -26.57
C ASN A 32 42.87 18.09 -26.51
N ALA A 33 43.60 18.41 -27.59
CA ALA A 33 45.08 18.36 -27.65
C ALA A 33 45.63 19.78 -27.62
N VAL A 34 46.51 20.07 -26.66
CA VAL A 34 47.21 21.34 -26.56
C VAL A 34 48.67 21.10 -26.90
N ALA A 35 49.12 21.64 -28.06
CA ALA A 35 50.50 21.58 -28.51
C ALA A 35 51.24 22.88 -28.14
N LEU A 36 52.48 22.77 -27.70
CA LEU A 36 53.35 23.86 -27.35
C LEU A 36 54.74 23.61 -27.92
N GLY A 37 55.48 24.70 -28.40
CA GLY A 37 56.77 24.58 -29.04
C GLY A 37 56.69 24.08 -30.49
N GLY A 38 57.79 23.66 -31.07
CA GLY A 38 57.88 23.32 -32.50
C GLY A 38 57.60 24.48 -33.44
N GLU A 39 57.42 24.18 -34.73
CA GLU A 39 57.05 25.17 -35.77
C GLU A 39 55.55 25.18 -35.90
N LEU A 40 54.91 26.35 -35.95
CA LEU A 40 53.44 26.49 -36.03
C LEU A 40 52.83 25.76 -37.25
N ASN A 41 51.53 25.63 -37.28
CA ASN A 41 50.70 24.83 -38.20
C ASN A 41 50.73 23.32 -37.87
N TYR A 42 50.20 23.00 -36.70
CA TYR A 42 50.10 21.62 -36.23
C TYR A 42 49.04 20.84 -36.99
N THR A 43 49.35 19.57 -37.27
CA THR A 43 48.38 18.56 -37.69
C THR A 43 48.19 17.55 -36.57
N TYR A 44 46.99 16.99 -36.49
CA TYR A 44 46.58 16.08 -35.43
C TYR A 44 46.18 14.75 -36.02
N ASN A 45 46.48 13.67 -35.31
CA ASN A 45 46.01 12.34 -35.65
C ASN A 45 45.74 11.56 -34.36
N TRP A 46 44.45 11.28 -34.11
CA TRP A 46 43.99 10.53 -32.95
C TRP A 46 43.80 9.07 -33.31
N LEU A 47 44.27 8.15 -32.46
CA LEU A 47 44.10 6.72 -32.59
C LEU A 47 43.66 6.08 -31.24
N PRO A 48 42.73 5.11 -31.24
CA PRO A 48 41.98 4.62 -32.41
C PRO A 48 41.03 5.68 -32.94
N ALA A 49 40.68 5.65 -34.21
CA ALA A 49 39.68 6.55 -34.81
C ALA A 49 38.25 6.18 -34.45
N THR A 50 38.04 4.96 -33.97
CA THR A 50 36.70 4.43 -33.62
C THR A 50 36.07 5.27 -32.49
N GLY A 51 34.84 5.71 -32.69
CA GLY A 51 34.09 6.52 -31.72
C GLY A 51 34.46 8.02 -31.77
N LEU A 52 35.32 8.49 -32.71
CA LEU A 52 35.56 9.90 -32.96
C LEU A 52 34.77 10.37 -34.18
N ASP A 53 34.27 11.61 -34.12
CA ASP A 53 33.63 12.28 -35.27
C ASP A 53 34.68 12.63 -36.35
N ASN A 54 35.83 13.15 -35.95
CA ASN A 54 36.95 13.46 -36.84
C ASN A 54 38.31 13.28 -36.11
N PRO A 55 39.08 12.21 -36.42
CA PRO A 55 40.34 11.95 -35.74
C PRO A 55 41.49 12.91 -36.13
N SER A 56 41.29 13.79 -37.15
CA SER A 56 42.35 14.67 -37.67
C SER A 56 42.25 16.11 -37.19
N ILE A 57 41.40 16.42 -36.22
CA ILE A 57 41.27 17.78 -35.66
C ILE A 57 41.76 17.83 -34.21
N GLN A 58 42.05 19.05 -33.76
CA GLN A 58 42.52 19.31 -32.39
C GLN A 58 41.52 18.86 -31.31
N THR A 59 40.25 19.06 -31.58
CA THR A 59 39.15 18.86 -30.59
C THR A 59 38.04 17.98 -31.15
N PRO A 60 38.27 16.67 -31.34
CA PRO A 60 37.22 15.74 -31.80
C PRO A 60 36.19 15.45 -30.70
N THR A 61 34.97 15.19 -31.13
CA THR A 61 33.95 14.61 -30.25
C THR A 61 34.14 13.09 -30.16
N ALA A 62 34.21 12.56 -28.94
CA ALA A 62 34.38 11.14 -28.68
C ALA A 62 33.10 10.51 -28.11
N LYS A 63 32.74 9.36 -28.68
CA LYS A 63 31.67 8.46 -28.20
C LYS A 63 32.09 7.00 -28.40
N PRO A 64 33.09 6.52 -27.65
CA PRO A 64 33.43 5.09 -27.70
C PRO A 64 32.34 4.22 -27.08
N ALA A 65 32.17 3.01 -27.61
CA ALA A 65 31.22 2.01 -27.10
C ALA A 65 31.74 1.32 -25.82
N VAL A 66 33.04 1.36 -25.57
CA VAL A 66 33.70 0.80 -24.39
C VAL A 66 34.81 1.74 -23.94
N THR A 67 35.22 1.65 -22.68
CA THR A 67 36.36 2.44 -22.15
C THR A 67 37.53 2.36 -23.11
N THR A 68 37.95 3.52 -23.63
CA THR A 68 38.94 3.63 -24.69
C THR A 68 39.99 4.67 -24.32
N THR A 69 41.27 4.28 -24.47
CA THR A 69 42.41 5.21 -24.39
C THR A 69 42.75 5.68 -25.79
N TYR A 70 42.64 7.01 -26.03
CA TYR A 70 43.01 7.65 -27.26
C TYR A 70 44.43 8.21 -27.14
N THR A 71 45.23 8.04 -28.20
CA THR A 71 46.55 8.64 -28.36
C THR A 71 46.49 9.68 -29.48
N VAL A 72 46.84 10.94 -29.19
CA VAL A 72 47.03 11.94 -30.22
C VAL A 72 48.50 12.01 -30.58
N THR A 73 48.76 12.00 -31.88
CA THR A 73 50.05 12.39 -32.46
C THR A 73 49.89 13.77 -33.08
N VAL A 74 50.65 14.74 -32.59
CA VAL A 74 50.72 16.08 -33.15
C VAL A 74 52.02 16.18 -33.96
N THR A 75 51.93 16.69 -35.19
CA THR A 75 53.08 16.93 -36.09
C THR A 75 53.17 18.43 -36.41
N ASP A 76 54.31 19.01 -36.24
CA ASP A 76 54.57 20.42 -36.55
C ASP A 76 54.94 20.61 -38.05
N ASN A 77 55.08 21.85 -38.49
CA ASN A 77 55.41 22.18 -39.91
C ASN A 77 56.77 21.67 -40.35
N ASN A 78 57.66 21.36 -39.42
CA ASN A 78 58.98 20.76 -39.71
C ASN A 78 59.02 19.25 -39.71
N GLY A 79 57.82 18.60 -39.41
CA GLY A 79 57.69 17.16 -39.34
C GLY A 79 58.08 16.55 -37.97
N CYS A 80 58.39 17.40 -36.97
CA CYS A 80 58.58 16.88 -35.59
C CYS A 80 57.28 16.41 -34.99
N THR A 81 57.34 15.34 -34.23
CA THR A 81 56.11 14.73 -33.62
C THR A 81 56.19 14.71 -32.09
N ALA A 82 55.04 14.86 -31.45
CA ALA A 82 54.85 14.61 -30.03
C ALA A 82 53.53 13.84 -29.82
N THR A 83 53.43 13.04 -28.76
CA THR A 83 52.28 12.23 -28.47
C THR A 83 51.77 12.45 -27.04
N ALA A 84 50.46 12.36 -26.86
CA ALA A 84 49.80 12.33 -25.55
C ALA A 84 48.63 11.36 -25.56
N THR A 85 48.21 10.93 -24.38
CA THR A 85 47.08 9.98 -24.22
C THR A 85 46.01 10.54 -23.31
N VAL A 86 44.75 10.17 -23.57
CA VAL A 86 43.61 10.43 -22.70
C VAL A 86 42.68 9.22 -22.73
N THR A 87 42.13 8.86 -21.56
CA THR A 87 41.17 7.74 -21.45
C THR A 87 39.78 8.32 -21.27
N VAL A 88 38.83 7.84 -22.10
CA VAL A 88 37.40 8.04 -21.92
C VAL A 88 36.80 6.75 -21.37
N ASN A 89 36.28 6.82 -20.15
CA ASN A 89 35.62 5.73 -19.51
C ASN A 89 34.15 5.66 -19.98
N VAL A 90 33.60 4.46 -20.11
CA VAL A 90 32.20 4.24 -20.44
C VAL A 90 31.54 3.57 -19.22
N ALA A 91 30.57 4.24 -18.65
CA ALA A 91 29.79 3.70 -17.54
C ALA A 91 28.95 2.49 -17.99
N PRO A 92 28.66 1.54 -17.09
CA PRO A 92 27.66 0.49 -17.37
C PRO A 92 26.29 1.08 -17.72
N ASP A 93 25.45 0.27 -18.37
CA ASP A 93 24.08 0.69 -18.69
C ASP A 93 23.30 1.12 -17.44
N LEU A 94 22.59 2.23 -17.53
CA LEU A 94 21.71 2.70 -16.47
C LEU A 94 20.49 1.76 -16.35
N THR A 95 20.27 1.23 -15.17
CA THR A 95 19.13 0.37 -14.83
C THR A 95 18.39 0.89 -13.61
N ALA A 96 17.10 0.60 -13.50
CA ALA A 96 16.27 0.96 -12.36
C ALA A 96 15.33 -0.16 -11.99
N VAL A 97 15.04 -0.28 -10.70
CA VAL A 97 14.01 -1.18 -10.12
C VAL A 97 13.15 -0.34 -9.18
N ALA A 98 11.83 -0.35 -9.41
CA ALA A 98 10.86 0.30 -8.53
C ALA A 98 10.17 -0.74 -7.65
N THR A 99 10.01 -0.43 -6.36
CA THR A 99 9.39 -1.29 -5.36
C THR A 99 8.44 -0.50 -4.47
N THR A 100 7.60 -1.21 -3.73
CA THR A 100 6.75 -0.64 -2.67
C THR A 100 6.80 -1.54 -1.44
N ASP A 101 6.66 -0.96 -0.25
CA ASP A 101 6.53 -1.67 1.02
C ASP A 101 5.14 -2.27 1.18
N ASP A 102 4.12 -1.62 0.61
CA ASP A 102 2.73 -2.06 0.62
C ASP A 102 2.18 -2.03 -0.81
N GLY A 103 1.84 -3.21 -1.32
CA GLY A 103 1.27 -3.38 -2.66
C GLY A 103 -0.23 -3.15 -2.71
N THR A 104 -0.93 -3.07 -1.56
CA THR A 104 -2.39 -2.87 -1.47
C THR A 104 -2.75 -1.96 -0.30
N ILE A 105 -3.13 -0.74 -0.59
CA ILE A 105 -3.55 0.24 0.42
C ILE A 105 -5.07 0.24 0.60
N GLY A 106 -5.51 0.62 1.80
CA GLY A 106 -6.91 0.90 2.09
C GLY A 106 -7.34 2.31 1.67
N THR A 107 -8.64 2.58 1.78
CA THR A 107 -9.22 3.90 1.45
C THR A 107 -9.14 4.90 2.59
N CYS A 108 -8.78 4.49 3.81
CA CYS A 108 -8.70 5.38 4.99
C CYS A 108 -7.49 6.33 4.92
N PRO A 109 -7.53 7.47 5.65
CA PRO A 109 -6.50 8.51 5.59
C PRO A 109 -5.09 8.05 5.95
N THR A 110 -4.95 7.06 6.82
CA THR A 110 -3.68 6.56 7.35
C THR A 110 -3.00 5.53 6.45
N SER A 111 -3.74 4.90 5.52
CA SER A 111 -3.20 3.89 4.62
C SER A 111 -2.51 4.56 3.42
N VAL A 112 -1.20 4.37 3.32
CA VAL A 112 -0.34 4.91 2.26
C VAL A 112 0.72 3.86 1.91
N ALA A 113 1.15 3.81 0.66
CA ALA A 113 2.30 3.02 0.22
C ALA A 113 3.56 3.89 0.16
N HIS A 114 4.72 3.36 0.54
CA HIS A 114 6.01 4.00 0.32
C HIS A 114 6.65 3.37 -0.91
N LEU A 115 6.92 4.19 -1.93
CA LEU A 115 7.63 3.75 -3.12
C LEU A 115 9.13 3.95 -2.91
N ASP A 116 9.93 3.09 -3.51
CA ASP A 116 11.40 3.26 -3.61
C ASP A 116 11.87 2.91 -5.01
N VAL A 117 12.93 3.58 -5.47
CA VAL A 117 13.62 3.24 -6.70
C VAL A 117 15.10 3.04 -6.44
N THR A 118 15.61 1.89 -6.86
CA THR A 118 17.03 1.59 -6.85
C THR A 118 17.57 1.73 -8.28
N ALA A 119 18.50 2.67 -8.48
CA ALA A 119 19.19 2.87 -9.74
C ALA A 119 20.62 2.33 -9.64
N SER A 120 21.14 1.77 -10.73
CA SER A 120 22.52 1.31 -10.85
C SER A 120 23.03 1.46 -12.27
N GLY A 121 24.37 1.55 -12.44
CA GLY A 121 24.98 1.90 -13.72
C GLY A 121 24.81 3.37 -14.07
N GLY A 122 25.14 3.77 -15.30
CA GLY A 122 25.22 5.19 -15.67
C GLY A 122 26.24 5.97 -14.87
N GLU A 123 26.16 7.30 -14.92
CA GLU A 123 26.96 8.18 -14.08
C GLU A 123 26.20 8.61 -12.83
N PRO A 124 26.77 8.48 -11.60
CA PRO A 124 26.09 8.90 -10.38
C PRO A 124 25.66 10.36 -10.38
N GLY A 125 24.56 10.66 -9.70
CA GLY A 125 23.88 11.96 -9.71
C GLY A 125 22.46 11.83 -10.24
N TYR A 126 21.82 10.70 -9.92
CA TYR A 126 20.49 10.36 -10.43
C TYR A 126 19.42 11.34 -10.00
N THR A 127 18.56 11.69 -10.94
CA THR A 127 17.32 12.41 -10.72
C THR A 127 16.13 11.51 -11.06
N TYR A 128 15.00 11.76 -10.43
CA TYR A 128 13.80 10.91 -10.50
C TYR A 128 12.61 11.73 -10.94
N LEU A 129 11.73 11.14 -11.72
CA LEU A 129 10.42 11.72 -12.07
C LEU A 129 9.39 10.61 -12.15
N TRP A 130 8.47 10.58 -11.19
CA TRP A 130 7.37 9.64 -11.14
C TRP A 130 6.13 10.17 -11.87
N ALA A 131 5.45 9.29 -12.56
CA ALA A 131 4.16 9.54 -13.22
C ALA A 131 3.22 8.34 -13.04
N PRO A 132 1.89 8.58 -12.90
CA PRO A 132 1.23 9.87 -12.76
C PRO A 132 1.56 10.56 -11.43
N VAL A 133 1.46 11.88 -11.35
CA VAL A 133 1.74 12.65 -10.12
C VAL A 133 0.61 12.56 -9.09
N ALA A 134 -0.58 12.16 -9.53
CA ALA A 134 -1.76 12.06 -8.66
C ALA A 134 -1.53 11.07 -7.52
N GLY A 135 -1.75 11.53 -6.29
CA GLY A 135 -1.60 10.73 -5.09
C GLY A 135 -0.17 10.60 -4.57
N LEU A 136 0.83 11.19 -5.22
CA LEU A 136 2.21 11.20 -4.73
C LEU A 136 2.49 12.41 -3.83
N SER A 137 3.33 12.21 -2.80
CA SER A 137 3.81 13.29 -1.94
C SER A 137 4.76 14.23 -2.67
N ASP A 138 5.71 13.67 -3.41
CA ASP A 138 6.69 14.38 -4.25
C ASP A 138 7.09 13.51 -5.44
N PRO A 139 6.73 13.88 -6.69
CA PRO A 139 7.07 13.09 -7.87
C PRO A 139 8.57 13.06 -8.19
N ASN A 140 9.37 13.96 -7.61
CA ASN A 140 10.83 14.01 -7.84
C ASN A 140 11.64 13.30 -6.74
N SER A 141 10.98 12.80 -5.71
CA SER A 141 11.63 12.05 -4.64
C SER A 141 12.05 10.66 -5.10
N LYS A 142 13.20 10.18 -4.58
CA LYS A 142 13.59 8.77 -4.68
C LYS A 142 12.58 7.85 -4.00
N THR A 143 12.00 8.32 -2.89
CA THR A 143 11.12 7.55 -2.01
C THR A 143 9.82 8.30 -1.69
N PRO A 144 8.95 8.55 -2.70
CA PRO A 144 7.68 9.22 -2.42
C PRO A 144 6.71 8.31 -1.69
N THR A 145 5.76 8.89 -0.94
CA THR A 145 4.56 8.18 -0.52
C THR A 145 3.49 8.27 -1.61
N ALA A 146 2.72 7.20 -1.78
CA ALA A 146 1.64 7.10 -2.75
C ALA A 146 0.31 6.80 -2.06
N LYS A 147 -0.71 7.60 -2.40
CA LYS A 147 -2.11 7.42 -1.97
C LYS A 147 -3.05 7.69 -3.14
N PRO A 148 -3.09 6.82 -4.15
CA PRO A 148 -4.03 6.95 -5.24
C PRO A 148 -5.47 6.66 -4.79
N SER A 149 -6.45 7.24 -5.47
CA SER A 149 -7.88 6.97 -5.24
C SER A 149 -8.38 5.68 -5.89
N ALA A 150 -7.60 5.08 -6.80
CA ALA A 150 -7.85 3.82 -7.48
C ALA A 150 -6.52 3.13 -7.77
N THR A 151 -6.55 1.82 -7.99
CA THR A 151 -5.37 1.04 -8.38
C THR A 151 -4.61 1.75 -9.51
N THR A 152 -3.34 2.05 -9.26
CA THR A 152 -2.51 2.91 -10.13
C THR A 152 -1.15 2.28 -10.34
N THR A 153 -0.70 2.25 -11.59
CA THR A 153 0.68 1.93 -11.92
C THR A 153 1.48 3.23 -11.95
N TYR A 154 2.48 3.34 -11.09
CA TYR A 154 3.45 4.42 -11.09
C TYR A 154 4.69 4.01 -11.84
N THR A 155 5.14 4.87 -12.75
CA THR A 155 6.37 4.70 -13.52
C THR A 155 7.34 5.80 -13.14
N VAL A 156 8.56 5.43 -12.76
CA VAL A 156 9.64 6.39 -12.53
C VAL A 156 10.57 6.43 -13.74
N THR A 157 10.88 7.63 -14.19
CA THR A 157 11.99 7.90 -15.10
C THR A 157 13.20 8.30 -14.25
N VAL A 158 14.26 7.53 -14.36
CA VAL A 158 15.56 7.83 -13.74
C VAL A 158 16.47 8.42 -14.79
N THR A 159 17.09 9.56 -14.50
CA THR A 159 18.05 10.22 -15.36
C THR A 159 19.39 10.33 -14.62
N ASP A 160 20.48 9.90 -15.24
CA ASP A 160 21.83 9.98 -14.70
C ASP A 160 22.47 11.36 -14.98
N ALA A 161 23.70 11.60 -14.46
CA ALA A 161 24.39 12.87 -14.64
C ALA A 161 24.75 13.17 -16.11
N ASN A 162 24.85 12.14 -16.95
CA ASN A 162 25.08 12.26 -18.40
C ASN A 162 23.79 12.48 -19.20
N GLY A 163 22.62 12.53 -18.55
CA GLY A 163 21.33 12.67 -19.20
C GLY A 163 20.79 11.38 -19.81
N CYS A 164 21.40 10.23 -19.55
CA CYS A 164 20.84 8.93 -19.93
C CYS A 164 19.65 8.58 -19.07
N GLN A 165 18.63 7.96 -19.67
CA GLN A 165 17.37 7.67 -18.99
C GLN A 165 17.01 6.19 -19.04
N THR A 166 16.38 5.74 -17.96
CA THR A 166 15.71 4.44 -17.87
C THR A 166 14.40 4.56 -17.11
N THR A 167 13.53 3.57 -17.21
CA THR A 167 12.25 3.57 -16.51
C THR A 167 12.03 2.28 -15.75
N ALA A 168 11.31 2.39 -14.62
CA ALA A 168 10.80 1.26 -13.86
C ALA A 168 9.37 1.55 -13.38
N SER A 169 8.58 0.51 -13.13
CA SER A 169 7.18 0.67 -12.74
C SER A 169 6.84 -0.21 -11.56
N VAL A 170 5.88 0.28 -10.74
CA VAL A 170 5.31 -0.44 -9.61
C VAL A 170 3.81 -0.18 -9.55
N VAL A 171 3.02 -1.18 -9.14
CA VAL A 171 1.56 -1.07 -8.99
C VAL A 171 1.23 -0.88 -7.51
N VAL A 172 0.39 0.11 -7.22
CA VAL A 172 -0.27 0.28 -5.92
C VAL A 172 -1.75 -0.02 -6.11
N ASN A 173 -2.21 -1.12 -5.53
CA ASN A 173 -3.63 -1.49 -5.54
C ASN A 173 -4.37 -0.70 -4.47
N VAL A 174 -5.66 -0.40 -4.71
CA VAL A 174 -6.57 0.19 -3.73
C VAL A 174 -7.66 -0.80 -3.41
N ALA A 175 -7.71 -1.24 -2.16
CA ALA A 175 -8.76 -2.13 -1.68
C ALA A 175 -10.13 -1.42 -1.71
N PRO A 176 -11.25 -2.14 -1.89
CA PRO A 176 -12.59 -1.58 -1.74
C PRO A 176 -12.78 -0.99 -0.34
N VAL A 177 -13.74 -0.08 -0.18
CA VAL A 177 -14.10 0.48 1.14
C VAL A 177 -14.49 -0.64 2.11
N LEU A 178 -13.89 -0.65 3.30
CA LEU A 178 -14.27 -1.57 4.37
C LEU A 178 -15.69 -1.28 4.85
N THR A 179 -16.52 -2.30 4.90
CA THR A 179 -17.89 -2.26 5.43
C THR A 179 -18.11 -3.43 6.38
N VAL A 180 -19.07 -3.31 7.29
CA VAL A 180 -19.50 -4.39 8.18
C VAL A 180 -21.02 -4.46 8.25
N ALA A 181 -21.58 -5.65 8.06
CA ALA A 181 -22.98 -5.96 8.33
C ALA A 181 -23.07 -6.77 9.62
N VAL A 182 -24.12 -6.51 10.43
CA VAL A 182 -24.38 -7.24 11.67
C VAL A 182 -25.77 -7.83 11.68
N SER A 183 -25.91 -9.01 12.28
CA SER A 183 -27.17 -9.68 12.52
C SER A 183 -27.12 -10.47 13.83
N ALA A 184 -28.28 -10.88 14.30
CA ALA A 184 -28.46 -11.86 15.40
C ALA A 184 -29.42 -12.93 14.95
N ASP A 185 -29.28 -14.13 15.49
CA ASP A 185 -30.26 -15.23 15.30
C ASP A 185 -31.54 -14.96 16.06
N ASP A 186 -31.47 -14.27 17.21
CA ASP A 186 -32.59 -13.79 18.00
C ASP A 186 -32.35 -12.33 18.46
N TYR A 187 -33.34 -11.46 18.21
CA TYR A 187 -33.31 -10.06 18.65
C TYR A 187 -34.08 -9.81 19.95
N ASN A 188 -34.84 -10.83 20.43
CA ASN A 188 -35.70 -10.72 21.61
C ASN A 188 -35.44 -11.90 22.54
N ILE A 189 -34.60 -11.72 23.53
CA ILE A 189 -34.27 -12.77 24.48
C ILE A 189 -35.08 -12.65 25.79
N GLY A 190 -35.31 -13.77 26.43
CA GLY A 190 -35.91 -13.80 27.78
C GLY A 190 -34.86 -13.65 28.88
N THR A 191 -35.33 -13.65 30.13
CA THR A 191 -34.46 -13.58 31.32
C THR A 191 -34.03 -14.96 31.86
N CYS A 192 -34.44 -16.05 31.19
CA CYS A 192 -34.08 -17.40 31.61
C CYS A 192 -32.63 -17.75 31.29
N PRO A 193 -31.97 -18.67 32.05
CA PRO A 193 -30.57 -19.01 31.87
C PRO A 193 -30.16 -19.54 30.48
N SER A 194 -31.11 -20.10 29.73
CA SER A 194 -30.88 -20.65 28.38
C SER A 194 -31.22 -19.67 27.24
N SER A 195 -31.62 -18.44 27.55
CA SER A 195 -31.98 -17.44 26.55
C SER A 195 -30.75 -16.54 26.27
N ASP A 196 -30.23 -16.65 25.06
CA ASP A 196 -29.10 -15.86 24.55
C ASP A 196 -29.28 -15.62 23.05
N ALA A 197 -28.46 -14.80 22.45
CA ALA A 197 -28.45 -14.51 21.02
C ALA A 197 -27.03 -14.67 20.45
N GLN A 198 -26.94 -15.36 19.32
CA GLN A 198 -25.69 -15.42 18.56
C GLN A 198 -25.56 -14.18 17.66
N LEU A 199 -24.64 -13.28 17.99
CA LEU A 199 -24.32 -12.15 17.11
C LEU A 199 -23.44 -12.61 15.97
N THR A 200 -23.56 -11.94 14.81
CA THR A 200 -22.73 -12.20 13.63
C THR A 200 -22.32 -10.88 13.00
N ALA A 201 -21.02 -10.66 12.82
CA ALA A 201 -20.47 -9.55 12.06
C ALA A 201 -19.77 -10.08 10.81
N ILE A 202 -20.18 -9.56 9.65
CA ILE A 202 -19.59 -9.90 8.35
C ILE A 202 -18.89 -8.65 7.79
N ALA A 203 -17.55 -8.67 7.76
CA ALA A 203 -16.75 -7.64 7.13
C ALA A 203 -16.65 -7.89 5.61
N SER A 204 -16.64 -6.84 4.83
CA SER A 204 -16.49 -6.88 3.37
C SER A 204 -15.72 -5.65 2.89
N GLY A 205 -14.87 -5.82 1.86
CA GLY A 205 -13.95 -4.77 1.44
C GLY A 205 -12.77 -4.61 2.40
N GLY A 206 -12.02 -3.53 2.27
CA GLY A 206 -10.74 -3.39 2.96
C GLY A 206 -9.70 -4.44 2.52
N GLU A 207 -8.61 -4.55 3.23
CA GLU A 207 -7.60 -5.60 3.05
C GLU A 207 -7.83 -6.69 4.12
N PRO A 208 -7.92 -8.00 3.75
CA PRO A 208 -8.19 -9.07 4.69
C PRO A 208 -7.19 -9.17 5.86
N GLY A 209 -7.67 -9.65 7.00
CA GLY A 209 -6.94 -9.66 8.27
C GLY A 209 -7.72 -8.89 9.34
N TYR A 210 -9.06 -8.98 9.27
CA TYR A 210 -9.98 -8.22 10.12
C TYR A 210 -9.86 -8.60 11.59
N THR A 211 -9.86 -7.57 12.42
CA THR A 211 -10.05 -7.67 13.87
C THR A 211 -11.38 -7.05 14.26
N TYR A 212 -11.99 -7.56 15.33
CA TYR A 212 -13.31 -7.16 15.79
C TYR A 212 -13.22 -6.67 17.23
N LEU A 213 -14.01 -5.67 17.56
CA LEU A 213 -14.20 -5.22 18.94
C LEU A 213 -15.63 -4.76 19.14
N TRP A 214 -16.39 -5.55 19.92
CA TRP A 214 -17.76 -5.22 20.29
C TRP A 214 -17.80 -4.38 21.56
N SER A 215 -18.72 -3.43 21.61
CA SER A 215 -18.98 -2.58 22.77
C SER A 215 -20.50 -2.36 22.96
N PRO A 216 -21.00 -2.42 24.19
CA PRO A 216 -20.31 -2.81 25.42
C PRO A 216 -19.90 -4.29 25.44
N ALA A 217 -18.85 -4.63 26.20
CA ALA A 217 -18.42 -6.03 26.36
C ALA A 217 -19.33 -6.82 27.32
N THR A 218 -20.13 -6.12 28.14
CA THR A 218 -21.01 -6.74 29.14
C THR A 218 -22.04 -7.64 28.49
N GLY A 219 -22.14 -8.87 28.96
CA GLY A 219 -23.06 -9.87 28.44
C GLY A 219 -22.60 -10.58 27.16
N LEU A 220 -21.38 -10.30 26.65
CA LEU A 220 -20.80 -11.04 25.54
C LEU A 220 -19.88 -12.16 26.01
N SER A 221 -19.85 -13.26 25.28
CA SER A 221 -18.93 -14.38 25.53
C SER A 221 -17.47 -13.98 25.33
N ASP A 222 -17.20 -13.24 24.24
CA ASP A 222 -15.90 -12.64 23.91
C ASP A 222 -16.14 -11.44 22.97
N PRO A 223 -15.81 -10.21 23.39
CA PRO A 223 -16.02 -9.02 22.56
C PRO A 223 -15.04 -8.89 21.38
N ALA A 224 -14.00 -9.71 21.31
CA ALA A 224 -12.95 -9.61 20.30
C ALA A 224 -13.12 -10.57 19.10
N ILE A 225 -14.21 -11.32 19.05
CA ILE A 225 -14.49 -12.23 17.94
C ILE A 225 -15.62 -11.72 17.03
N ALA A 226 -15.66 -12.21 15.79
CA ALA A 226 -16.70 -11.83 14.83
C ALA A 226 -18.12 -12.21 15.29
N ASN A 227 -18.24 -13.34 15.98
CA ASN A 227 -19.52 -13.95 16.30
C ASN A 227 -19.62 -14.30 17.80
N PRO A 228 -19.78 -13.31 18.69
CA PRO A 228 -19.98 -13.58 20.12
C PRO A 228 -21.41 -14.01 20.43
N VAL A 229 -21.58 -14.78 21.50
CA VAL A 229 -22.89 -15.01 22.12
C VAL A 229 -23.19 -13.85 23.06
N ALA A 230 -24.37 -13.25 22.91
CA ALA A 230 -24.86 -12.14 23.74
C ALA A 230 -25.91 -12.60 24.72
N LYS A 231 -25.75 -12.27 26.01
CA LYS A 231 -26.65 -12.52 27.09
C LYS A 231 -26.72 -11.31 28.03
N PRO A 232 -27.23 -10.17 27.54
CA PRO A 232 -27.37 -8.99 28.37
C PRO A 232 -28.47 -9.12 29.41
N ALA A 233 -28.32 -8.51 30.57
CA ALA A 233 -29.34 -8.49 31.63
C ALA A 233 -30.47 -7.48 31.35
N VAL A 234 -30.24 -6.52 30.46
CA VAL A 234 -31.19 -5.47 30.04
C VAL A 234 -31.04 -5.23 28.54
N THR A 235 -32.06 -4.70 27.89
CA THR A 235 -32.02 -4.31 26.48
C THR A 235 -30.74 -3.51 26.21
N THR A 236 -29.93 -4.02 25.29
CA THR A 236 -28.57 -3.50 25.03
C THR A 236 -28.33 -3.35 23.53
N THR A 237 -27.82 -2.19 23.13
CA THR A 237 -27.30 -1.98 21.77
C THR A 237 -25.81 -2.28 21.75
N TYR A 238 -25.43 -3.25 20.94
CA TYR A 238 -24.04 -3.63 20.68
C TYR A 238 -23.56 -3.00 19.40
N THR A 239 -22.38 -2.41 19.44
CA THR A 239 -21.67 -1.83 18.27
C THR A 239 -20.39 -2.62 18.08
N VAL A 240 -20.14 -3.10 16.86
CA VAL A 240 -18.85 -3.67 16.50
C VAL A 240 -18.00 -2.63 15.76
N LEU A 241 -16.74 -2.52 16.15
CA LEU A 241 -15.67 -1.88 15.40
C LEU A 241 -14.89 -3.00 14.70
N VAL A 242 -14.83 -2.93 13.37
CA VAL A 242 -13.96 -3.81 12.56
C VAL A 242 -12.78 -2.99 12.06
N THR A 243 -11.58 -3.55 12.15
CA THR A 243 -10.35 -2.94 11.63
C THR A 243 -9.70 -3.93 10.68
N ASP A 244 -9.31 -3.47 9.49
CA ASP A 244 -8.54 -4.26 8.52
C ASP A 244 -7.03 -4.18 8.79
N ILE A 245 -6.22 -4.93 8.02
CA ILE A 245 -4.76 -4.96 8.23
C ILE A 245 -4.09 -3.61 7.96
N ASN A 246 -4.70 -2.76 7.12
CA ASN A 246 -4.25 -1.40 6.81
C ASN A 246 -4.66 -0.37 7.88
N GLY A 247 -5.34 -0.80 8.95
CA GLY A 247 -5.85 0.06 10.00
C GLY A 247 -7.09 0.87 9.62
N CYS A 248 -7.75 0.57 8.49
CA CYS A 248 -9.03 1.16 8.14
C CYS A 248 -10.15 0.54 8.97
N THR A 249 -11.13 1.34 9.37
CA THR A 249 -12.18 0.90 10.29
C THR A 249 -13.58 1.05 9.70
N ALA A 250 -14.49 0.17 10.12
CA ALA A 250 -15.92 0.27 9.89
C ALA A 250 -16.69 -0.11 11.15
N THR A 251 -17.87 0.47 11.35
CA THR A 251 -18.73 0.18 12.50
C THR A 251 -20.15 -0.16 12.07
N SER A 252 -20.81 -1.02 12.84
CA SER A 252 -22.23 -1.32 12.71
C SER A 252 -22.80 -1.69 14.06
N SER A 253 -24.13 -1.54 14.25
CA SER A 253 -24.79 -1.75 15.53
C SER A 253 -26.07 -2.55 15.36
N LEU A 254 -26.40 -3.32 16.39
CA LEU A 254 -27.70 -3.98 16.55
C LEU A 254 -28.15 -3.91 18.01
N THR A 255 -29.44 -4.09 18.25
CA THR A 255 -30.02 -4.09 19.61
C THR A 255 -30.60 -5.45 19.94
N ILE A 256 -30.21 -6.01 21.09
CA ILE A 256 -30.83 -7.17 21.69
C ILE A 256 -31.79 -6.67 22.77
N THR A 257 -33.07 -6.97 22.58
CA THR A 257 -34.17 -6.64 23.50
C THR A 257 -34.30 -7.75 24.54
N VAL A 258 -34.35 -7.38 25.81
CA VAL A 258 -34.58 -8.32 26.90
C VAL A 258 -36.03 -8.17 27.39
N ALA A 259 -36.79 -9.23 27.24
CA ALA A 259 -38.19 -9.28 27.72
C ALA A 259 -38.25 -9.11 29.25
N PRO A 260 -39.26 -8.46 29.79
CA PRO A 260 -39.45 -8.39 31.23
C PRO A 260 -39.56 -9.81 31.86
N VAL A 261 -39.28 -9.90 33.16
CA VAL A 261 -39.36 -11.17 33.88
C VAL A 261 -40.77 -11.75 33.76
N LEU A 262 -40.85 -13.03 33.37
CA LEU A 262 -42.12 -13.77 33.29
C LEU A 262 -42.73 -13.90 34.70
N SER A 263 -43.98 -13.48 34.83
CA SER A 263 -44.77 -13.62 36.05
C SER A 263 -46.16 -14.15 35.72
N ALA A 264 -46.69 -15.01 36.56
CA ALA A 264 -48.01 -15.58 36.44
C ALA A 264 -48.78 -15.45 37.76
N THR A 265 -50.02 -15.03 37.66
CA THR A 265 -50.95 -14.96 38.83
C THR A 265 -52.20 -15.75 38.49
N ALA A 266 -52.45 -16.80 39.24
CA ALA A 266 -53.67 -17.64 39.11
C ALA A 266 -54.84 -17.06 39.89
N THR A 267 -56.03 -17.14 39.32
CA THR A 267 -57.29 -16.69 39.91
C THR A 267 -58.39 -17.77 39.74
N ALA A 268 -59.41 -17.74 40.56
CA ALA A 268 -60.55 -18.58 40.41
C ALA A 268 -61.83 -17.71 40.44
N SER A 269 -62.79 -18.02 39.60
CA SER A 269 -64.09 -17.31 39.56
C SER A 269 -64.93 -17.51 40.85
N ASP A 270 -64.76 -18.66 41.43
CA ASP A 270 -65.30 -18.97 42.75
C ASP A 270 -64.32 -19.90 43.51
N PRO A 271 -63.71 -19.42 44.62
CA PRO A 271 -62.73 -20.20 45.38
C PRO A 271 -63.45 -21.27 46.28
N ASN A 272 -64.79 -21.22 46.38
CA ASN A 272 -65.54 -22.09 47.24
C ASN A 272 -66.64 -22.82 46.45
N ILE A 273 -66.33 -23.94 45.83
CA ILE A 273 -67.31 -24.74 45.10
C ILE A 273 -68.03 -25.75 46.02
N GLY A 274 -69.34 -25.91 45.81
CA GLY A 274 -70.15 -26.90 46.55
C GLY A 274 -69.96 -28.31 46.00
N THR A 275 -70.59 -29.29 46.68
CA THR A 275 -70.55 -30.69 46.29
C THR A 275 -71.59 -31.07 45.21
N CYS A 276 -72.38 -30.10 44.74
CA CYS A 276 -73.40 -30.35 43.69
C CYS A 276 -72.71 -30.62 42.36
N PRO A 277 -73.22 -31.54 41.49
CA PRO A 277 -72.58 -31.82 40.18
C PRO A 277 -72.50 -30.62 39.22
N THR A 278 -73.27 -29.55 39.46
CA THR A 278 -73.27 -28.31 38.67
C THR A 278 -72.37 -27.22 39.25
N SER A 279 -71.79 -27.46 40.45
CA SER A 279 -70.88 -26.50 41.09
C SER A 279 -69.47 -26.55 40.44
N GLN A 280 -69.14 -25.50 39.69
CA GLN A 280 -67.92 -25.41 38.97
C GLN A 280 -67.25 -24.03 39.20
N SER A 281 -65.95 -23.98 39.12
CA SER A 281 -65.16 -22.75 39.09
C SER A 281 -64.28 -22.73 37.86
N THR A 282 -64.24 -21.64 37.20
CA THR A 282 -63.24 -21.41 36.13
C THR A 282 -61.96 -20.86 36.75
N LEU A 283 -60.87 -21.55 36.51
CA LEU A 283 -59.56 -21.03 36.85
C LEU A 283 -59.03 -20.15 35.66
N ASP A 284 -58.28 -19.14 35.96
CA ASP A 284 -57.58 -18.33 34.93
C ASP A 284 -56.19 -17.95 35.41
N VAL A 285 -55.28 -17.71 34.49
CA VAL A 285 -53.97 -17.22 34.80
C VAL A 285 -53.67 -15.93 34.01
N ILE A 286 -53.32 -14.89 34.75
CA ILE A 286 -52.81 -13.65 34.19
C ILE A 286 -51.28 -13.78 34.07
N VAL A 287 -50.78 -13.74 32.84
CA VAL A 287 -49.34 -13.78 32.55
C VAL A 287 -48.88 -12.39 32.17
N THR A 288 -47.74 -11.95 32.75
CA THR A 288 -47.08 -10.69 32.42
C THR A 288 -45.60 -10.93 32.24
N GLY A 289 -44.95 -10.16 31.35
CA GLY A 289 -43.52 -10.35 31.01
C GLY A 289 -43.28 -11.64 30.19
N GLY A 290 -42.01 -12.01 30.06
CA GLY A 290 -41.59 -13.07 29.19
C GLY A 290 -41.83 -12.76 27.71
N GLU A 291 -41.53 -13.69 26.84
CA GLU A 291 -41.86 -13.62 25.41
C GLU A 291 -43.25 -14.23 25.15
N PRO A 292 -44.07 -13.66 24.23
CA PRO A 292 -45.36 -14.26 23.85
C PRO A 292 -45.21 -15.68 23.28
N GLY A 293 -46.26 -16.48 23.46
CA GLY A 293 -46.26 -17.90 23.07
C GLY A 293 -46.30 -18.82 24.31
N TYR A 294 -46.94 -18.36 25.38
CA TYR A 294 -47.02 -19.08 26.64
C TYR A 294 -47.70 -20.43 26.50
N THR A 295 -47.15 -21.42 27.17
CA THR A 295 -47.79 -22.73 27.44
C THR A 295 -48.17 -22.80 28.90
N TYR A 296 -49.21 -23.58 29.20
CA TYR A 296 -49.81 -23.70 30.54
C TYR A 296 -49.77 -25.13 30.99
N LEU A 297 -49.58 -25.36 32.28
CA LEU A 297 -49.72 -26.66 32.90
C LEU A 297 -50.24 -26.46 34.36
N TRP A 298 -51.44 -26.86 34.61
CA TRP A 298 -52.02 -26.81 35.93
C TRP A 298 -51.81 -28.13 36.69
N SER A 299 -51.53 -28.03 37.99
CA SER A 299 -51.37 -29.18 38.87
C SER A 299 -52.06 -28.89 40.22
N PRO A 300 -52.80 -29.86 40.80
CA PRO A 300 -53.13 -31.18 40.23
C PRO A 300 -54.09 -31.08 39.04
N SER A 301 -54.05 -32.06 38.13
CA SER A 301 -54.93 -32.11 36.94
C SER A 301 -56.32 -32.68 37.24
N THR A 302 -56.47 -33.29 38.41
CA THR A 302 -57.77 -33.92 38.82
C THR A 302 -58.85 -32.87 38.99
N GLY A 303 -59.99 -33.03 38.29
CA GLY A 303 -61.12 -32.12 38.33
C GLY A 303 -61.04 -30.93 37.35
N LEU A 304 -60.02 -30.84 36.54
CA LEU A 304 -59.87 -29.82 35.49
C LEU A 304 -60.42 -30.35 34.15
N SER A 305 -61.01 -29.45 33.36
CA SER A 305 -61.45 -29.76 32.00
C SER A 305 -60.31 -30.13 31.07
N ASP A 306 -59.25 -29.35 31.12
CA ASP A 306 -57.94 -29.54 30.43
C ASP A 306 -56.85 -28.80 31.19
N PRO A 307 -55.86 -29.50 31.76
CA PRO A 307 -54.79 -28.87 32.51
C PRO A 307 -53.77 -28.07 31.65
N ALA A 308 -53.85 -28.19 30.32
CA ALA A 308 -52.85 -27.53 29.41
C ALA A 308 -53.35 -26.20 28.80
N ILE A 309 -54.57 -25.76 29.15
CA ILE A 309 -55.09 -24.47 28.65
C ILE A 309 -54.99 -23.35 29.68
N LYS A 310 -55.10 -22.11 29.19
CA LYS A 310 -55.03 -20.94 30.05
C LYS A 310 -56.10 -20.89 31.13
N SER A 311 -57.33 -21.29 30.78
CA SER A 311 -58.52 -21.17 31.65
C SER A 311 -59.32 -22.50 31.71
N PRO A 312 -58.85 -23.48 32.45
CA PRO A 312 -59.59 -24.79 32.66
C PRO A 312 -60.77 -24.67 33.55
#